data_4a7d40a05525f0ac6c8d008830016e0b
#
_entry.id   4a7d40a05525f0ac6c8d008830016e0b
#
_cell.length_a   1.000
_cell.length_b   1.000
_cell.length_c   1.000
_cell.angle_alpha   90.00
_cell.angle_beta   90.00
_cell.angle_gamma   90.00
#
_symmetry.space_group_name_H-M   'P 1'
#
loop_
_entity.id
_entity.type
_entity.pdbx_description
1 polymer ?
#
loop_
_entity_poly.entity_id
_entity_poly.type
_entity_poly.pdbx_seq_one_letter_code
_entity_poly.pdbx_strand_id
1 'polypeptide(L)'
;MALDFFILLPCFVSLFSAVLLMLYKERSKEQRIFTNLILIAAMYFFIDANYFIAQTDYRYMAILDMIIPFLGLSLFPLIFITINAYLQKKTKPDYEYLLFIPAIIFGTATIIIYTLLGIDDAAAFNRAFDSTNGYPEGFDEPLHHLQHTFCHTGYNFMLFTEGFILLIYSNNYPIIQRFEKFFRFLAYFINKI
;
A
#
# COMPACT_ATOMS: atom_id res chain seq x y z
N MET A 1 -9.34 23.85 3.46
CA MET A 1 -7.91 24.27 3.59
C MET A 1 -7.22 23.70 4.83
N ALA A 2 -7.62 23.99 6.08
CA ALA A 2 -6.95 23.42 7.26
C ALA A 2 -7.09 21.89 7.36
N LEU A 3 -8.26 21.34 7.08
CA LEU A 3 -8.53 19.91 7.12
C LEU A 3 -7.71 19.17 6.06
N ASP A 4 -7.63 19.69 4.85
CA ASP A 4 -6.88 19.11 3.73
C ASP A 4 -5.38 19.00 4.05
N PHE A 5 -4.84 19.98 4.78
CA PHE A 5 -3.46 19.94 5.24
C PHE A 5 -3.22 18.77 6.21
N PHE A 6 -4.12 18.51 7.15
CA PHE A 6 -3.98 17.38 8.08
C PHE A 6 -4.10 16.03 7.37
N ILE A 7 -4.94 15.93 6.34
CA ILE A 7 -5.09 14.71 5.54
C ILE A 7 -3.79 14.42 4.76
N LEU A 8 -3.12 15.44 4.23
CA LEU A 8 -1.86 15.28 3.50
C LEU A 8 -0.63 15.15 4.40
N LEU A 9 -0.75 15.44 5.70
CA LEU A 9 0.39 15.44 6.62
C LEU A 9 1.17 14.11 6.66
N PRO A 10 0.52 12.91 6.72
CA PRO A 10 1.23 11.63 6.69
C PRO A 10 2.07 11.44 5.42
N CYS A 11 1.55 11.89 4.27
CA CYS A 11 2.26 11.85 3.00
C CYS A 11 3.52 12.73 3.06
N PHE A 12 3.39 14.00 3.49
CA PHE A 12 4.53 14.92 3.57
C PHE A 12 5.59 14.44 4.56
N VAL A 13 5.19 13.98 5.74
CA VAL A 13 6.12 13.46 6.75
C VAL A 13 6.86 12.23 6.22
N SER A 14 6.16 11.30 5.57
CA SER A 14 6.77 10.12 4.98
C SER A 14 7.73 10.48 3.85
N LEU A 15 7.30 11.36 2.93
CA LEU A 15 8.15 11.81 1.81
C LEU A 15 9.40 12.53 2.30
N PHE A 16 9.26 13.45 3.25
CA PHE A 16 10.38 14.18 3.84
C PHE A 16 11.37 13.24 4.53
N SER A 17 10.85 12.26 5.28
CA SER A 17 11.68 11.24 5.93
C SER A 17 12.43 10.38 4.92
N ALA A 18 11.78 9.99 3.81
CA ALA A 18 12.42 9.24 2.73
C ALA A 18 13.54 10.05 2.06
N VAL A 19 13.30 11.34 1.80
CA VAL A 19 14.31 12.24 1.21
C VAL A 19 15.51 12.38 2.15
N LEU A 20 15.30 12.60 3.45
CA LEU A 20 16.38 12.67 4.43
C LEU A 20 17.21 11.39 4.45
N LEU A 21 16.53 10.23 4.40
CA LEU A 21 17.20 8.94 4.33
C LEU A 21 18.01 8.74 3.05
N MET A 22 17.52 9.28 1.92
CA MET A 22 18.22 9.22 0.63
C MET A 22 19.48 10.09 0.59
N LEU A 23 19.50 11.18 1.31
CA LEU A 23 20.66 12.09 1.39
C LEU A 23 21.83 11.48 2.16
N TYR A 24 21.61 10.43 2.94
CA TYR A 24 22.66 9.75 3.69
C TYR A 24 23.59 8.99 2.73
N LYS A 25 24.89 9.35 2.69
CA LYS A 25 25.87 8.80 1.72
C LYS A 25 26.15 7.32 1.90
N GLU A 26 26.23 6.86 3.16
CA GLU A 26 26.57 5.46 3.48
C GLU A 26 25.36 4.72 4.06
N ARG A 27 24.44 4.35 3.17
CA ARG A 27 23.24 3.60 3.59
C ARG A 27 23.53 2.11 3.68
N SER A 28 23.23 1.51 4.84
CA SER A 28 23.20 0.07 4.98
C SER A 28 22.07 -0.55 4.13
N LYS A 29 22.13 -1.87 3.91
CA LYS A 29 21.08 -2.60 3.18
C LYS A 29 19.71 -2.39 3.85
N GLU A 30 19.68 -2.46 5.17
CA GLU A 30 18.46 -2.28 6.00
C GLU A 30 17.86 -0.88 5.81
N GLN A 31 18.70 0.15 5.81
CA GLN A 31 18.26 1.53 5.58
C GLN A 31 17.67 1.73 4.19
N ARG A 32 18.21 1.07 3.16
CA ARG A 32 17.65 1.12 1.80
C ARG A 32 16.26 0.47 1.76
N ILE A 33 16.09 -0.71 2.40
CA ILE A 33 14.80 -1.39 2.47
C ILE A 33 13.79 -0.51 3.19
N PHE A 34 14.17 0.07 4.32
CA PHE A 34 13.31 0.99 5.09
C PHE A 34 12.95 2.25 4.29
N THR A 35 13.90 2.81 3.54
CA THR A 35 13.63 3.96 2.65
C THR A 35 12.57 3.61 1.60
N ASN A 36 12.67 2.42 1.00
CA ASN A 36 11.67 1.95 0.02
C ASN A 36 10.28 1.78 0.67
N LEU A 37 10.23 1.23 1.89
CA LEU A 37 8.97 1.13 2.64
C LEU A 37 8.33 2.51 2.85
N ILE A 38 9.11 3.50 3.30
CA ILE A 38 8.58 4.85 3.54
C ILE A 38 8.15 5.53 2.24
N LEU A 39 8.85 5.32 1.13
CA LEU A 39 8.45 5.85 -0.19
C LEU A 39 7.12 5.26 -0.66
N ILE A 40 6.95 3.94 -0.57
CA ILE A 40 5.69 3.29 -0.94
C ILE A 40 4.56 3.73 -0.01
N ALA A 41 4.83 3.85 1.29
CA ALA A 41 3.86 4.39 2.24
C ALA A 41 3.49 5.85 1.91
N ALA A 42 4.45 6.69 1.53
CA ALA A 42 4.18 8.07 1.11
C ALA A 42 3.28 8.13 -0.14
N MET A 43 3.53 7.28 -1.13
CA MET A 43 2.68 7.18 -2.33
C MET A 43 1.28 6.69 -1.97
N TYR A 44 1.16 5.68 -1.12
CA TYR A 44 -0.12 5.16 -0.65
C TYR A 44 -0.91 6.25 0.10
N PHE A 45 -0.30 6.94 1.06
CA PHE A 45 -0.93 8.05 1.78
C PHE A 45 -1.30 9.23 0.88
N PHE A 46 -0.51 9.49 -0.16
CA PHE A 46 -0.87 10.51 -1.15
C PHE A 46 -2.15 10.14 -1.88
N ILE A 47 -2.27 8.90 -2.32
CA ILE A 47 -3.48 8.42 -3.01
C ILE A 47 -4.67 8.44 -2.05
N ASP A 48 -4.52 7.88 -0.85
CA ASP A 48 -5.56 7.85 0.18
C ASP A 48 -6.07 9.27 0.51
N ALA A 49 -5.14 10.23 0.69
CA ALA A 49 -5.49 11.64 0.89
C ALA A 49 -6.30 12.23 -0.28
N ASN A 50 -5.96 11.86 -1.52
CA ASN A 50 -6.69 12.35 -2.69
C ASN A 50 -8.14 11.83 -2.75
N TYR A 51 -8.43 10.64 -2.23
CA TYR A 51 -9.82 10.18 -2.08
C TYR A 51 -10.66 11.12 -1.22
N PHE A 52 -10.08 11.68 -0.17
CA PHE A 52 -10.78 12.64 0.70
C PHE A 52 -10.90 14.03 0.07
N ILE A 53 -9.95 14.42 -0.76
CA ILE A 53 -9.90 15.79 -1.35
C ILE A 53 -10.69 15.84 -2.65
N ALA A 54 -10.58 14.82 -3.50
CA ALA A 54 -11.15 14.78 -4.86
C ALA A 54 -12.46 13.98 -4.95
N GLN A 55 -13.25 13.90 -3.90
CA GLN A 55 -14.47 13.08 -3.76
C GLN A 55 -15.48 13.15 -4.92
N THR A 56 -15.41 14.18 -5.74
CA THR A 56 -16.35 14.38 -6.88
C THR A 56 -15.75 14.09 -8.24
N ASP A 57 -14.43 13.93 -8.35
CA ASP A 57 -13.77 13.63 -9.62
C ASP A 57 -13.49 12.12 -9.74
N TYR A 58 -14.52 11.37 -10.12
CA TYR A 58 -14.43 9.91 -10.29
C TYR A 58 -13.48 9.46 -11.40
N ARG A 59 -13.20 10.30 -12.41
CA ARG A 59 -12.18 9.97 -13.44
C ARG A 59 -10.79 9.98 -12.84
N TYR A 60 -10.49 11.01 -12.06
CA TYR A 60 -9.21 11.10 -11.35
C TYR A 60 -9.06 9.95 -10.35
N MET A 61 -10.11 9.64 -9.59
CA MET A 61 -10.11 8.51 -8.66
C MET A 61 -9.89 7.19 -9.39
N ALA A 62 -10.54 6.95 -10.53
CA ALA A 62 -10.34 5.73 -11.33
C ALA A 62 -8.88 5.55 -11.79
N ILE A 63 -8.17 6.64 -12.10
CA ILE A 63 -6.73 6.58 -12.40
C ILE A 63 -5.92 6.17 -11.17
N LEU A 64 -6.24 6.69 -10.00
CA LEU A 64 -5.56 6.34 -8.76
C LEU A 64 -5.83 4.89 -8.35
N ASP A 65 -7.06 4.39 -8.57
CA ASP A 65 -7.47 3.00 -8.31
C ASP A 65 -6.60 1.97 -9.05
N MET A 66 -6.10 2.32 -10.24
CA MET A 66 -5.21 1.42 -11.00
C MET A 66 -3.92 1.09 -10.23
N ILE A 67 -3.48 1.97 -9.32
CA ILE A 67 -2.20 1.85 -8.63
C ILE A 67 -2.36 1.35 -7.18
N ILE A 68 -3.52 1.58 -6.57
CA ILE A 68 -3.78 1.25 -5.16
C ILE A 68 -3.51 -0.21 -4.80
N PRO A 69 -3.98 -1.23 -5.56
CA PRO A 69 -3.76 -2.61 -5.18
C PRO A 69 -2.27 -2.98 -5.18
N PHE A 70 -1.50 -2.42 -6.10
CA PHE A 70 -0.07 -2.63 -6.14
C PHE A 70 0.64 -2.02 -4.92
N LEU A 71 0.31 -0.78 -4.56
CA LEU A 71 0.93 -0.11 -3.42
C LEU A 71 0.50 -0.72 -2.08
N GLY A 72 -0.81 -0.90 -1.90
CA GLY A 72 -1.37 -1.42 -0.65
C GLY A 72 -0.87 -2.82 -0.30
N LEU A 73 -0.93 -3.75 -1.27
CA LEU A 73 -0.44 -5.12 -1.08
C LEU A 73 1.10 -5.21 -1.04
N SER A 74 1.84 -4.18 -1.45
CA SER A 74 3.29 -4.13 -1.27
C SER A 74 3.73 -3.68 0.12
N LEU A 75 2.88 -2.97 0.87
CA LEU A 75 3.25 -2.43 2.19
C LEU A 75 3.54 -3.53 3.20
N PHE A 76 2.70 -4.55 3.31
CA PHE A 76 2.87 -5.63 4.28
C PHE A 76 4.16 -6.44 4.03
N PRO A 77 4.46 -6.91 2.80
CA PRO A 77 5.76 -7.52 2.49
C PRO A 77 6.94 -6.63 2.86
N LEU A 78 6.89 -5.34 2.53
CA LEU A 78 7.98 -4.43 2.87
C LEU A 78 8.16 -4.21 4.37
N ILE A 79 7.08 -4.12 5.13
CA ILE A 79 7.14 -4.07 6.59
C ILE A 79 7.80 -5.34 7.12
N PHE A 80 7.38 -6.51 6.63
CA PHE A 80 7.92 -7.80 7.05
C PHE A 80 9.41 -7.92 6.73
N ILE A 81 9.82 -7.59 5.50
CA ILE A 81 11.23 -7.64 5.05
C ILE A 81 12.06 -6.65 5.87
N THR A 82 11.54 -5.45 6.12
CA THR A 82 12.21 -4.44 6.93
C THR A 82 12.46 -4.96 8.34
N ILE A 83 11.44 -5.51 9.01
CA ILE A 83 11.57 -6.08 10.35
C ILE A 83 12.60 -7.21 10.37
N ASN A 84 12.55 -8.11 9.40
CA ASN A 84 13.50 -9.22 9.31
C ASN A 84 14.94 -8.75 9.08
N ALA A 85 15.15 -7.77 8.22
CA ALA A 85 16.45 -7.18 7.96
C ALA A 85 17.07 -6.60 9.26
N TYR A 86 16.27 -5.83 10.03
CA TYR A 86 16.74 -5.28 11.32
C TYR A 86 16.97 -6.33 12.40
N LEU A 87 16.23 -7.43 12.36
CA LEU A 87 16.45 -8.53 13.30
C LEU A 87 17.64 -9.43 12.91
N GLN A 88 18.36 -9.08 11.87
CA GLN A 88 19.49 -9.84 11.31
C GLN A 88 19.16 -11.32 11.07
N LYS A 89 17.89 -11.62 10.85
CA LYS A 89 17.50 -12.95 10.45
C LYS A 89 17.94 -13.18 9.02
N LYS A 90 18.80 -14.18 8.84
CA LYS A 90 19.09 -14.75 7.52
C LYS A 90 17.83 -15.48 7.04
N THR A 91 16.82 -14.74 6.62
CA THR A 91 15.79 -15.27 5.74
C THR A 91 16.51 -15.61 4.43
N LYS A 92 16.22 -16.78 3.86
CA LYS A 92 16.73 -17.07 2.51
C LYS A 92 16.16 -15.99 1.60
N PRO A 93 16.98 -15.10 1.02
CA PRO A 93 16.50 -13.90 0.31
C PRO A 93 15.55 -14.23 -0.84
N ASP A 94 15.60 -15.47 -1.34
CA ASP A 94 14.86 -15.89 -2.52
C ASP A 94 13.33 -16.03 -2.28
N TYR A 95 12.89 -16.23 -1.05
CA TYR A 95 11.46 -16.40 -0.74
C TYR A 95 10.74 -15.08 -0.37
N GLU A 96 11.48 -14.04 -0.02
CA GLU A 96 10.88 -12.76 0.36
C GLU A 96 10.17 -12.08 -0.82
N TYR A 97 10.66 -12.28 -2.04
CA TYR A 97 10.04 -11.74 -3.26
C TYR A 97 8.69 -12.39 -3.57
N LEU A 98 8.46 -13.64 -3.14
CA LEU A 98 7.18 -14.31 -3.33
C LEU A 98 6.03 -13.60 -2.59
N LEU A 99 6.34 -12.84 -1.54
CA LEU A 99 5.37 -12.07 -0.79
C LEU A 99 4.75 -10.93 -1.63
N PHE A 100 5.41 -10.49 -2.73
CA PHE A 100 4.87 -9.48 -3.63
C PHE A 100 3.96 -10.05 -4.73
N ILE A 101 3.80 -11.37 -4.82
CA ILE A 101 2.96 -12.01 -5.84
C ILE A 101 1.52 -11.46 -5.80
N PRO A 102 0.85 -11.33 -4.64
CA PRO A 102 -0.49 -10.73 -4.59
C PRO A 102 -0.51 -9.31 -5.14
N ALA A 103 0.45 -8.46 -4.77
CA ALA A 103 0.55 -7.09 -5.26
C ALA A 103 0.70 -7.04 -6.79
N ILE A 104 1.54 -7.91 -7.36
CA ILE A 104 1.75 -7.98 -8.80
C ILE A 104 0.49 -8.47 -9.51
N ILE A 105 -0.16 -9.53 -9.02
CA ILE A 105 -1.37 -10.09 -9.64
C ILE A 105 -2.51 -9.07 -9.60
N PHE A 106 -2.83 -8.54 -8.41
CA PHE A 106 -3.94 -7.59 -8.26
C PHE A 106 -3.66 -6.28 -8.97
N GLY A 107 -2.46 -5.71 -8.83
CA GLY A 107 -2.10 -4.48 -9.50
C GLY A 107 -2.13 -4.61 -11.03
N THR A 108 -1.58 -5.70 -11.59
CA THR A 108 -1.60 -5.93 -13.03
C THR A 108 -3.03 -6.18 -13.53
N ALA A 109 -3.82 -7.00 -12.84
CA ALA A 109 -5.21 -7.26 -13.19
C ALA A 109 -6.03 -5.97 -13.19
N THR A 110 -5.88 -5.12 -12.17
CA THR A 110 -6.57 -3.83 -12.09
C THR A 110 -6.22 -2.92 -13.27
N ILE A 111 -4.94 -2.76 -13.58
CA ILE A 111 -4.51 -1.95 -14.73
C ILE A 111 -5.13 -2.47 -16.03
N ILE A 112 -5.12 -3.78 -16.27
CA ILE A 112 -5.70 -4.39 -17.46
C ILE A 112 -7.22 -4.13 -17.52
N ILE A 113 -7.95 -4.37 -16.42
CA ILE A 113 -9.40 -4.19 -16.35
C ILE A 113 -9.77 -2.73 -16.66
N TYR A 114 -9.13 -1.76 -16.01
CA TYR A 114 -9.41 -0.33 -16.24
C TYR A 114 -9.02 0.12 -17.65
N THR A 115 -7.98 -0.45 -18.22
CA THR A 115 -7.57 -0.17 -19.60
C THR A 115 -8.61 -0.72 -20.61
N LEU A 116 -9.18 -1.90 -20.36
CA LEU A 116 -10.17 -2.53 -21.22
C LEU A 116 -11.55 -1.86 -21.11
N LEU A 117 -11.96 -1.46 -19.91
CA LEU A 117 -13.20 -0.71 -19.69
C LEU A 117 -13.13 0.71 -20.23
N GLY A 118 -11.95 1.32 -20.16
CA GLY A 118 -11.81 2.77 -20.31
C GLY A 118 -12.09 3.52 -19.02
N ILE A 119 -11.40 4.64 -18.84
CA ILE A 119 -11.45 5.44 -17.58
C ILE A 119 -12.87 5.97 -17.30
N ASP A 120 -13.63 6.32 -18.34
CA ASP A 120 -14.97 6.90 -18.16
C ASP A 120 -15.98 5.87 -17.65
N ASP A 121 -15.93 4.64 -18.17
CA ASP A 121 -16.82 3.55 -17.74
C ASP A 121 -16.43 3.06 -16.34
N ALA A 122 -15.15 2.93 -16.06
CA ALA A 122 -14.66 2.59 -14.72
C ALA A 122 -15.06 3.64 -13.69
N ALA A 123 -14.99 4.93 -14.04
CA ALA A 123 -15.42 6.04 -13.17
C ALA A 123 -16.94 6.05 -12.96
N ALA A 124 -17.73 5.72 -14.01
CA ALA A 124 -19.18 5.61 -13.89
C ALA A 124 -19.58 4.47 -12.95
N PHE A 125 -18.90 3.31 -13.05
CA PHE A 125 -19.08 2.19 -12.11
C PHE A 125 -18.76 2.60 -10.68
N ASN A 126 -17.60 3.22 -10.42
CA ASN A 126 -17.19 3.65 -9.08
C ASN A 126 -18.21 4.62 -8.47
N ARG A 127 -18.70 5.59 -9.26
CA ARG A 127 -19.77 6.52 -8.82
C ARG A 127 -21.05 5.79 -8.44
N ALA A 128 -21.47 4.83 -9.24
CA ALA A 128 -22.67 4.05 -8.98
C ALA A 128 -22.48 3.16 -7.73
N PHE A 129 -21.33 2.54 -7.58
CA PHE A 129 -20.98 1.71 -6.44
C PHE A 129 -21.02 2.49 -5.12
N ASP A 130 -20.42 3.68 -5.06
CA ASP A 130 -20.42 4.55 -3.88
C ASP A 130 -21.83 5.00 -3.49
N SER A 131 -22.72 5.18 -4.49
CA SER A 131 -24.09 5.64 -4.24
C SER A 131 -25.02 4.53 -3.73
N THR A 132 -24.74 3.26 -4.05
CA THR A 132 -25.63 2.12 -3.74
C THR A 132 -25.21 1.31 -2.51
N ASN A 133 -23.99 1.51 -1.98
CA ASN A 133 -23.39 0.67 -0.95
C ASN A 133 -23.39 -0.84 -1.32
N GLY A 134 -23.39 -1.17 -2.59
CA GLY A 134 -23.42 -2.52 -3.11
C GLY A 134 -23.16 -2.55 -4.62
N TYR A 135 -23.27 -3.73 -5.22
CA TYR A 135 -23.10 -3.84 -6.67
C TYR A 135 -24.18 -3.04 -7.41
N PRO A 136 -23.81 -2.07 -8.25
CA PRO A 136 -24.79 -1.19 -8.90
C PRO A 136 -25.54 -1.91 -10.03
N GLU A 137 -26.85 -1.63 -10.15
CA GLU A 137 -27.66 -2.13 -11.27
C GLU A 137 -27.23 -1.50 -12.60
N GLY A 138 -27.32 -2.27 -13.67
CA GLY A 138 -26.98 -1.80 -15.03
C GLY A 138 -25.52 -1.94 -15.43
N PHE A 139 -24.69 -2.55 -14.57
CA PHE A 139 -23.28 -2.85 -14.85
C PHE A 139 -23.01 -4.36 -14.93
N ASP A 140 -23.85 -5.09 -15.69
CA ASP A 140 -23.82 -6.56 -15.78
C ASP A 140 -22.72 -7.13 -16.69
N GLU A 141 -21.87 -6.28 -17.28
CA GLU A 141 -20.78 -6.72 -18.10
C GLU A 141 -19.69 -7.46 -17.28
N PRO A 142 -19.09 -8.53 -17.81
CA PRO A 142 -18.07 -9.31 -17.10
C PRO A 142 -16.89 -8.48 -16.60
N LEU A 143 -16.52 -7.41 -17.31
CA LEU A 143 -15.43 -6.53 -16.89
C LEU A 143 -15.77 -5.71 -15.65
N HIS A 144 -17.02 -5.29 -15.45
CA HIS A 144 -17.45 -4.61 -14.23
C HIS A 144 -17.46 -5.56 -13.02
N HIS A 145 -17.84 -6.83 -13.23
CA HIS A 145 -17.72 -7.85 -12.20
C HIS A 145 -16.26 -8.09 -11.80
N LEU A 146 -15.33 -8.08 -12.77
CA LEU A 146 -13.90 -8.18 -12.50
C LEU A 146 -13.38 -6.92 -11.79
N GLN A 147 -13.82 -5.72 -12.19
CA GLN A 147 -13.50 -4.47 -11.51
C GLN A 147 -13.91 -4.54 -10.03
N HIS A 148 -15.15 -4.90 -9.75
CA HIS A 148 -15.63 -5.07 -8.38
C HIS A 148 -14.80 -6.08 -7.57
N THR A 149 -14.48 -7.23 -8.21
CA THR A 149 -13.74 -8.31 -7.53
C THR A 149 -12.29 -7.90 -7.25
N PHE A 150 -11.57 -7.34 -8.22
CA PHE A 150 -10.14 -7.05 -8.07
C PHE A 150 -9.86 -5.72 -7.39
N CYS A 151 -10.71 -4.70 -7.57
CA CYS A 151 -10.41 -3.37 -7.07
C CYS A 151 -11.10 -3.04 -5.75
N HIS A 152 -12.22 -3.71 -5.44
CA HIS A 152 -12.98 -3.47 -4.22
C HIS A 152 -12.96 -4.68 -3.27
N THR A 153 -13.78 -5.69 -3.53
CA THR A 153 -13.97 -6.80 -2.58
C THR A 153 -12.73 -7.67 -2.44
N GLY A 154 -12.17 -8.11 -3.56
CA GLY A 154 -11.02 -9.03 -3.55
C GLY A 154 -9.75 -8.36 -3.06
N TYR A 155 -9.51 -7.10 -3.44
CA TYR A 155 -8.39 -6.33 -2.92
C TYR A 155 -8.43 -6.20 -1.39
N ASN A 156 -9.57 -5.78 -0.83
CA ASN A 156 -9.74 -5.66 0.61
C ASN A 156 -9.57 -6.99 1.35
N PHE A 157 -10.11 -8.08 0.77
CA PHE A 157 -9.94 -9.43 1.30
C PHE A 157 -8.47 -9.86 1.28
N MET A 158 -7.75 -9.61 0.18
CA MET A 158 -6.33 -9.95 0.07
C MET A 158 -5.47 -9.12 1.01
N LEU A 159 -5.75 -7.82 1.15
CA LEU A 159 -5.05 -6.94 2.07
C LEU A 159 -5.16 -7.46 3.52
N PHE A 160 -6.38 -7.81 3.94
CA PHE A 160 -6.63 -8.39 5.26
C PHE A 160 -5.93 -9.75 5.43
N THR A 161 -6.04 -10.64 4.44
CA THR A 161 -5.45 -11.98 4.47
C THR A 161 -3.93 -11.92 4.54
N GLU A 162 -3.30 -11.06 3.74
CA GLU A 162 -1.84 -10.88 3.73
C GLU A 162 -1.35 -10.35 5.07
N GLY A 163 -2.00 -9.32 5.62
CA GLY A 163 -1.69 -8.79 6.95
C GLY A 163 -1.82 -9.87 8.03
N PHE A 164 -2.86 -10.69 7.98
CA PHE A 164 -3.09 -11.77 8.93
C PHE A 164 -2.06 -12.90 8.82
N ILE A 165 -1.73 -13.33 7.60
CA ILE A 165 -0.69 -14.35 7.36
C ILE A 165 0.67 -13.87 7.90
N LEU A 166 1.04 -12.61 7.59
CA LEU A 166 2.29 -12.05 8.06
C LEU A 166 2.32 -11.90 9.59
N LEU A 167 1.19 -11.58 10.21
CA LEU A 167 1.04 -11.53 11.66
C LEU A 167 1.25 -12.93 12.27
N ILE A 168 0.60 -13.97 11.75
CA ILE A 168 0.77 -15.36 12.22
C ILE A 168 2.22 -15.81 12.01
N TYR A 169 2.78 -15.57 10.84
CA TYR A 169 4.17 -15.94 10.55
C TYR A 169 5.15 -15.22 11.47
N SER A 170 4.83 -13.97 11.84
CA SER A 170 5.60 -13.21 12.81
C SER A 170 5.50 -13.79 14.23
N ASN A 171 4.37 -14.42 14.56
CA ASN A 171 4.05 -14.87 15.92
C ASN A 171 4.88 -16.09 16.39
N ASN A 172 5.56 -16.81 15.49
CA ASN A 172 6.51 -17.87 15.84
C ASN A 172 7.81 -17.35 16.52
N TYR A 173 7.85 -16.06 16.84
CA TYR A 173 8.94 -15.43 17.58
C TYR A 173 8.36 -14.45 18.59
N PRO A 174 8.95 -14.30 19.77
CA PRO A 174 8.43 -13.41 20.81
C PRO A 174 8.28 -11.99 20.27
N ILE A 175 7.04 -11.61 19.98
CA ILE A 175 6.63 -10.32 19.38
C ILE A 175 7.19 -9.15 20.16
N ILE A 176 7.20 -9.24 21.49
CA ILE A 176 7.65 -8.18 22.40
C ILE A 176 9.12 -7.82 22.17
N GLN A 177 10.00 -8.80 21.99
CA GLN A 177 11.44 -8.53 21.73
C GLN A 177 11.68 -7.91 20.34
N ARG A 178 10.78 -8.15 19.40
CA ARG A 178 10.87 -7.58 18.05
C ARG A 178 10.46 -6.12 18.03
N PHE A 179 9.33 -5.80 18.68
CA PHE A 179 8.88 -4.42 18.83
C PHE A 179 9.90 -3.59 19.62
N GLU A 180 10.45 -4.13 20.67
CA GLU A 180 11.48 -3.42 21.48
C GLU A 180 12.71 -3.07 20.62
N LYS A 181 13.24 -4.02 19.83
CA LYS A 181 14.38 -3.77 18.94
C LYS A 181 14.03 -2.78 17.83
N PHE A 182 12.82 -2.86 17.25
CA PHE A 182 12.35 -1.94 16.23
C PHE A 182 12.19 -0.52 16.80
N PHE A 183 11.58 -0.37 17.98
CA PHE A 183 11.46 0.94 18.63
C PHE A 183 12.81 1.51 19.11
N ARG A 184 13.73 0.68 19.57
CA ARG A 184 15.10 1.12 19.87
C ARG A 184 15.83 1.61 18.62
N PHE A 185 15.59 0.97 17.49
CA PHE A 185 16.12 1.42 16.21
C PHE A 185 15.52 2.76 15.79
N LEU A 186 14.20 2.92 15.83
CA LEU A 186 13.52 4.19 15.56
C LEU A 186 14.06 5.31 16.47
N ALA A 187 14.19 5.05 17.76
CA ALA A 187 14.74 5.99 18.73
C ALA A 187 16.21 6.33 18.42
N TYR A 188 17.03 5.35 18.06
CA TYR A 188 18.42 5.57 17.64
C TYR A 188 18.51 6.43 16.39
N PHE A 189 17.57 6.22 15.46
CA PHE A 189 17.51 6.96 14.20
C PHE A 189 17.08 8.42 14.42
N ILE A 190 16.05 8.65 15.25
CA ILE A 190 15.56 9.99 15.62
C ILE A 190 16.66 10.78 16.37
N ASN A 191 17.46 10.12 17.20
CA ASN A 191 18.54 10.77 17.93
C ASN A 191 19.81 11.05 17.09
N LYS A 192 19.88 10.55 15.84
CA LYS A 192 21.00 10.77 14.93
C LYS A 192 20.72 11.76 13.79
N ILE A 193 19.47 12.21 13.66
CA ILE A 193 19.03 13.31 12.83
C ILE A 193 19.14 14.62 13.60
#